data_19a983b70efa0b62cea14f39dfa88d31
#
_entry.id   19a983b70efa0b62cea14f39dfa88d31
#
_cell.length_a   1.000
_cell.length_b   1.000
_cell.length_c   1.000
_cell.angle_alpha   90.00
_cell.angle_beta   90.00
_cell.angle_gamma   90.00
#
_symmetry.space_group_name_H-M   'P 1'
#
loop_
_entity.id
_entity.type
_entity.pdbx_description
1 polymer ?
#
loop_
_entity_poly.entity_id
_entity_poly.type
_entity_poly.pdbx_seq_one_letter_code
_entity_poly.pdbx_strand_id
1 'polypeptide(L)'
;MRALPAVVLLTWMAVRATAGELTVVIDDGHGQPAGDAVVTLRSDSVQRADARASETKIVDQRDETFFPYVEIFRPGDSVVFRNSDTTRHHVYSFAAAKSFEFVIAPGDSAPPVVLDRAGEIPVGCNIHDHMITHLYVSDAPWLARTKADGRAVFEGLPPGTYTVEVWHPQLRPGRKGPTRTVAIDGVEASVALMLSLLPDPRQSDRARY
;
A
#
# COMPACT_ATOMS: atom_id res chain seq x y z
N MET A 1 -28.52 46.76 -50.69
CA MET A 1 -28.82 46.10 -49.42
C MET A 1 -27.87 44.94 -49.29
N ARG A 2 -26.87 45.03 -48.39
CA ARG A 2 -25.87 43.98 -48.12
C ARG A 2 -26.29 43.28 -46.83
N ALA A 3 -26.63 42.01 -46.92
CA ALA A 3 -26.92 41.21 -45.76
C ALA A 3 -25.57 40.80 -45.05
N LEU A 4 -25.46 41.11 -43.77
CA LEU A 4 -24.34 40.65 -42.91
C LEU A 4 -24.66 39.21 -42.46
N PRO A 5 -23.70 38.27 -42.50
CA PRO A 5 -23.87 36.95 -41.96
C PRO A 5 -23.79 37.00 -40.42
N ALA A 6 -24.80 36.42 -39.75
CA ALA A 6 -24.80 36.22 -38.32
C ALA A 6 -23.82 35.08 -37.96
N VAL A 7 -22.74 35.42 -37.24
CA VAL A 7 -21.81 34.42 -36.67
C VAL A 7 -22.44 33.88 -35.37
N VAL A 8 -22.88 32.61 -35.40
CA VAL A 8 -23.32 31.91 -34.20
C VAL A 8 -22.09 31.34 -33.50
N LEU A 9 -21.71 31.98 -32.39
CA LEU A 9 -20.68 31.45 -31.49
C LEU A 9 -21.30 30.28 -30.67
N LEU A 10 -20.96 29.04 -31.03
CA LEU A 10 -21.21 27.88 -30.18
C LEU A 10 -20.19 27.91 -29.01
N THR A 11 -20.65 28.31 -27.84
CA THR A 11 -19.87 28.16 -26.60
C THR A 11 -19.91 26.69 -26.15
N TRP A 12 -18.78 26.00 -26.30
CA TRP A 12 -18.60 24.68 -25.70
C TRP A 12 -18.45 24.87 -24.20
N MET A 13 -19.48 24.53 -23.41
CA MET A 13 -19.34 24.33 -21.97
C MET A 13 -18.57 23.04 -21.74
N ALA A 14 -17.29 23.15 -21.39
CA ALA A 14 -16.51 22.03 -20.87
C ALA A 14 -17.10 21.64 -19.50
N VAL A 15 -17.84 20.53 -19.45
CA VAL A 15 -18.23 19.90 -18.19
C VAL A 15 -16.93 19.43 -17.52
N ARG A 16 -16.50 20.12 -16.48
CA ARG A 16 -15.42 19.67 -15.64
C ARG A 16 -15.94 18.48 -14.82
N ALA A 17 -15.50 17.29 -15.14
CA ALA A 17 -15.71 16.14 -14.28
C ALA A 17 -15.01 16.44 -12.93
N THR A 18 -15.78 16.55 -11.86
CA THR A 18 -15.25 16.70 -10.51
C THR A 18 -14.59 15.38 -10.11
N ALA A 19 -13.34 15.47 -9.64
CA ALA A 19 -12.64 14.32 -9.10
C ALA A 19 -13.31 13.92 -7.78
N GLY A 20 -13.55 12.62 -7.61
CA GLY A 20 -14.17 12.07 -6.41
C GLY A 20 -13.13 11.65 -5.36
N GLU A 21 -13.61 11.34 -4.17
CA GLU A 21 -12.85 10.76 -3.09
C GLU A 21 -13.45 9.40 -2.71
N LEU A 22 -12.60 8.41 -2.44
CA LEU A 22 -13.02 7.13 -1.87
C LEU A 22 -12.31 6.91 -0.53
N THR A 23 -13.08 6.78 0.53
CA THR A 23 -12.61 6.28 1.81
C THR A 23 -12.92 4.79 1.93
N VAL A 24 -11.87 3.98 2.13
CA VAL A 24 -11.99 2.55 2.45
C VAL A 24 -11.73 2.36 3.95
N VAL A 25 -12.69 1.74 4.64
CA VAL A 25 -12.61 1.46 6.08
C VAL A 25 -12.48 -0.05 6.26
N ILE A 26 -11.46 -0.48 6.97
CA ILE A 26 -11.18 -1.89 7.21
C ILE A 26 -11.26 -2.19 8.70
N ASP A 27 -11.99 -3.24 9.06
CA ASP A 27 -12.00 -3.81 10.41
C ASP A 27 -11.49 -5.26 10.42
N ASP A 28 -11.11 -5.74 11.61
CA ASP A 28 -10.51 -7.06 11.84
C ASP A 28 -11.53 -8.20 11.99
N GLY A 29 -12.81 -7.93 11.80
CA GLY A 29 -13.90 -8.87 12.02
C GLY A 29 -14.34 -8.99 13.48
N HIS A 30 -13.70 -8.28 14.39
CA HIS A 30 -14.08 -8.15 15.81
C HIS A 30 -14.51 -6.72 16.15
N GLY A 31 -14.67 -5.88 15.12
CA GLY A 31 -15.08 -4.49 15.26
C GLY A 31 -13.94 -3.54 15.64
N GLN A 32 -12.68 -4.00 15.56
CA GLN A 32 -11.53 -3.13 15.76
C GLN A 32 -10.97 -2.67 14.40
N PRO A 33 -10.48 -1.43 14.28
CA PRO A 33 -9.83 -0.96 13.08
C PRO A 33 -8.63 -1.84 12.69
N ALA A 34 -8.54 -2.23 11.41
CA ALA A 34 -7.39 -2.94 10.88
C ALA A 34 -6.40 -1.94 10.25
N GLY A 35 -5.39 -1.52 11.02
CA GLY A 35 -4.23 -0.80 10.51
C GLY A 35 -3.34 -1.70 9.66
N ASP A 36 -2.43 -1.10 8.88
CA ASP A 36 -1.46 -1.81 8.03
C ASP A 36 -2.07 -2.68 6.91
N ALA A 37 -3.39 -2.60 6.67
CA ALA A 37 -3.99 -3.21 5.50
C ALA A 37 -3.59 -2.45 4.23
N VAL A 38 -3.23 -3.16 3.17
CA VAL A 38 -2.94 -2.58 1.86
C VAL A 38 -4.19 -2.61 1.00
N VAL A 39 -4.57 -1.46 0.49
CA VAL A 39 -5.72 -1.28 -0.39
C VAL A 39 -5.23 -0.89 -1.77
N THR A 40 -5.67 -1.62 -2.78
CA THR A 40 -5.43 -1.31 -4.18
C THR A 40 -6.74 -1.00 -4.90
N LEU A 41 -6.69 -0.05 -5.85
CA LEU A 41 -7.79 0.20 -6.76
C LEU A 41 -7.33 -0.04 -8.19
N ARG A 42 -8.18 -0.70 -8.96
CA ARG A 42 -8.07 -0.87 -10.42
C ARG A 42 -9.37 -0.46 -11.08
N SER A 43 -9.28 0.00 -12.31
CA SER A 43 -10.46 0.33 -13.14
C SER A 43 -10.17 -0.06 -14.58
N ASP A 44 -11.14 -0.67 -15.24
CA ASP A 44 -11.06 -1.00 -16.66
C ASP A 44 -11.35 0.22 -17.56
N SER A 45 -12.06 1.21 -17.01
CA SER A 45 -12.51 2.42 -17.73
C SER A 45 -11.65 3.65 -17.48
N VAL A 46 -10.83 3.64 -16.40
CA VAL A 46 -9.99 4.77 -15.98
C VAL A 46 -8.54 4.33 -15.90
N GLN A 47 -7.71 5.00 -16.67
CA GLN A 47 -6.26 4.79 -16.61
C GLN A 47 -5.61 5.96 -15.88
N ARG A 48 -4.71 5.67 -14.96
CA ARG A 48 -3.83 6.67 -14.35
C ARG A 48 -2.53 6.71 -15.16
N ALA A 49 -2.14 7.90 -15.59
CA ALA A 49 -0.82 8.09 -16.19
C ALA A 49 0.24 7.99 -15.08
N ASP A 50 0.95 6.89 -15.05
CA ASP A 50 2.05 6.69 -14.09
C ASP A 50 3.37 7.20 -14.66
N ALA A 51 3.58 8.50 -14.55
CA ALA A 51 4.90 9.11 -14.74
C ALA A 51 5.42 9.61 -13.37
N ARG A 52 5.75 8.67 -12.44
CA ARG A 52 6.44 9.05 -11.23
C ARG A 52 7.88 8.51 -11.24
N ALA A 53 8.81 9.27 -10.66
CA ALA A 53 10.15 8.77 -10.39
C ALA A 53 10.10 7.64 -9.34
N SER A 54 11.04 6.70 -9.42
CA SER A 54 11.23 5.68 -8.39
C SER A 54 11.62 6.33 -7.06
N GLU A 55 11.11 5.79 -5.97
CA GLU A 55 11.39 6.25 -4.61
C GLU A 55 12.27 5.26 -3.87
N THR A 56 13.07 5.78 -2.93
CA THR A 56 13.77 4.95 -1.95
C THR A 56 13.14 5.18 -0.59
N LYS A 57 12.66 4.09 0.03
CA LYS A 57 12.07 4.13 1.37
C LYS A 57 12.95 3.38 2.37
N ILE A 58 12.84 3.76 3.63
CA ILE A 58 13.63 3.18 4.72
C ILE A 58 12.73 2.29 5.58
N VAL A 59 13.20 1.07 5.86
CA VAL A 59 12.71 0.22 6.92
C VAL A 59 13.77 0.22 8.03
N ASP A 60 13.41 0.80 9.16
CA ASP A 60 14.31 0.97 10.29
C ASP A 60 14.17 -0.18 11.30
N GLN A 61 15.22 -0.49 12.02
CA GLN A 61 15.25 -1.48 13.08
C GLN A 61 15.54 -0.76 14.39
N ARG A 62 14.56 -0.76 15.29
CA ARG A 62 14.65 -0.12 16.61
C ARG A 62 13.94 -0.98 17.65
N ASP A 63 14.55 -1.14 18.82
CA ASP A 63 14.02 -1.96 19.92
C ASP A 63 13.63 -3.37 19.43
N GLU A 64 14.54 -3.98 18.64
CA GLU A 64 14.34 -5.31 18.03
C GLU A 64 13.01 -5.41 17.25
N THR A 65 12.67 -4.36 16.52
CA THR A 65 11.44 -4.28 15.75
C THR A 65 11.66 -3.54 14.44
N PHE A 66 11.08 -4.03 13.34
CA PHE A 66 11.07 -3.31 12.08
C PHE A 66 9.98 -2.24 12.04
N PHE A 67 10.32 -1.05 11.56
CA PHE A 67 9.40 0.06 11.33
C PHE A 67 9.53 0.59 9.88
N PRO A 68 8.41 0.66 9.15
CA PRO A 68 7.05 0.23 9.52
C PRO A 68 6.86 -1.30 9.45
N TYR A 69 5.75 -1.81 10.00
CA TYR A 69 5.37 -3.23 9.90
C TYR A 69 4.99 -3.63 8.47
N VAL A 70 4.29 -2.77 7.76
CA VAL A 70 3.99 -2.91 6.33
C VAL A 70 4.44 -1.65 5.61
N GLU A 71 5.21 -1.79 4.54
CA GLU A 71 5.53 -0.68 3.64
C GLU A 71 5.14 -1.02 2.21
N ILE A 72 4.57 -0.04 1.51
CA ILE A 72 4.06 -0.20 0.15
C ILE A 72 5.02 0.40 -0.86
N PHE A 73 5.18 -0.28 -1.99
CA PHE A 73 6.11 0.07 -3.06
C PHE A 73 5.45 -0.07 -4.44
N ARG A 74 6.03 0.59 -5.42
CA ARG A 74 5.80 0.38 -6.84
C ARG A 74 6.96 -0.41 -7.44
N PRO A 75 6.76 -1.17 -8.52
CA PRO A 75 7.87 -1.74 -9.27
C PRO A 75 8.89 -0.65 -9.66
N GLY A 76 10.18 -0.89 -9.36
CA GLY A 76 11.27 0.06 -9.56
C GLY A 76 11.63 0.92 -8.35
N ASP A 77 10.82 0.92 -7.29
CA ASP A 77 11.21 1.52 -6.01
C ASP A 77 12.31 0.72 -5.32
N SER A 78 12.96 1.33 -4.35
CA SER A 78 14.00 0.70 -3.55
C SER A 78 13.68 0.76 -2.06
N VAL A 79 14.14 -0.25 -1.31
CA VAL A 79 14.15 -0.24 0.15
C VAL A 79 15.58 -0.21 0.67
N VAL A 80 15.80 0.55 1.73
CA VAL A 80 17.03 0.54 2.54
C VAL A 80 16.68 0.06 3.93
N PHE A 81 17.34 -0.99 4.42
CA PHE A 81 17.24 -1.42 5.81
C PHE A 81 18.29 -0.70 6.63
N ARG A 82 17.86 0.06 7.63
CA ARG A 82 18.71 0.79 8.57
C ARG A 82 18.64 0.12 9.93
N ASN A 83 19.78 0.02 10.61
CA ASN A 83 19.87 -0.47 11.97
C ASN A 83 20.11 0.68 12.94
N SER A 84 19.08 1.11 13.65
CA SER A 84 19.15 2.11 14.72
C SER A 84 19.21 1.50 16.12
N ASP A 85 19.35 0.16 16.23
CA ASP A 85 19.57 -0.56 17.48
C ASP A 85 21.05 -0.56 17.90
N THR A 86 21.27 -1.01 19.12
CA THR A 86 22.61 -1.26 19.68
C THR A 86 23.13 -2.66 19.38
N THR A 87 22.30 -3.53 18.81
CA THR A 87 22.62 -4.91 18.44
C THR A 87 22.69 -5.05 16.92
N ARG A 88 23.43 -6.05 16.47
CA ARG A 88 23.53 -6.43 15.05
C ARG A 88 22.29 -7.21 14.66
N HIS A 89 21.78 -6.99 13.44
CA HIS A 89 20.67 -7.74 12.86
C HIS A 89 21.08 -8.49 11.60
N HIS A 90 20.38 -9.59 11.33
CA HIS A 90 20.54 -10.40 10.13
C HIS A 90 19.22 -10.42 9.37
N VAL A 91 19.05 -9.46 8.46
CA VAL A 91 17.81 -9.20 7.69
C VAL A 91 17.79 -10.06 6.45
N TYR A 92 16.68 -10.77 6.21
CA TYR A 92 16.56 -11.63 5.05
C TYR A 92 15.14 -11.70 4.50
N SER A 93 15.04 -12.03 3.21
CA SER A 93 13.82 -12.48 2.55
C SER A 93 14.16 -13.52 1.48
N PHE A 94 13.33 -14.56 1.39
CA PHE A 94 13.40 -15.59 0.33
C PHE A 94 12.13 -15.57 -0.55
N ALA A 95 11.44 -14.43 -0.59
CA ALA A 95 10.24 -14.27 -1.39
C ALA A 95 10.54 -14.39 -2.89
N ALA A 96 9.60 -15.01 -3.64
CA ALA A 96 9.73 -15.14 -5.09
C ALA A 96 9.80 -13.79 -5.81
N ALA A 97 9.19 -12.74 -5.26
CA ALA A 97 9.24 -11.39 -5.81
C ALA A 97 10.64 -10.76 -5.64
N LYS A 98 11.30 -10.97 -4.49
CA LYS A 98 12.67 -10.51 -4.24
C LYS A 98 13.32 -11.29 -3.11
N SER A 99 14.52 -11.81 -3.36
CA SER A 99 15.35 -12.47 -2.34
C SER A 99 16.58 -11.62 -2.05
N PHE A 100 16.92 -11.50 -0.76
CA PHE A 100 18.11 -10.81 -0.27
C PHE A 100 18.45 -11.23 1.16
N GLU A 101 19.70 -10.96 1.57
CA GLU A 101 20.21 -11.26 2.89
C GLU A 101 21.31 -10.27 3.25
N PHE A 102 21.25 -9.67 4.45
CA PHE A 102 22.22 -8.69 4.94
C PHE A 102 22.48 -8.87 6.43
N VAL A 103 23.74 -8.73 6.82
CA VAL A 103 24.11 -8.51 8.22
C VAL A 103 24.40 -7.03 8.40
N ILE A 104 23.65 -6.35 9.28
CA ILE A 104 23.71 -4.90 9.47
C ILE A 104 24.17 -4.61 10.90
N ALA A 105 25.34 -3.98 11.05
CA ALA A 105 25.87 -3.58 12.34
C ALA A 105 25.09 -2.38 12.93
N PRO A 106 25.17 -2.12 14.25
CA PRO A 106 24.57 -0.95 14.88
C PRO A 106 24.98 0.35 14.19
N GLY A 107 24.01 1.18 13.85
CA GLY A 107 24.20 2.48 13.17
C GLY A 107 24.38 2.40 11.66
N ASP A 108 24.51 1.21 11.09
CA ASP A 108 24.71 1.00 9.66
C ASP A 108 23.39 0.86 8.89
N SER A 109 23.50 0.83 7.56
CA SER A 109 22.43 0.55 6.63
C SER A 109 22.86 -0.45 5.56
N ALA A 110 21.94 -1.31 5.11
CA ALA A 110 22.17 -2.16 3.96
C ALA A 110 22.19 -1.33 2.66
N PRO A 111 22.84 -1.83 1.59
CA PRO A 111 22.67 -1.25 0.26
C PRO A 111 21.20 -1.22 -0.17
N PRO A 112 20.77 -0.24 -1.00
CA PRO A 112 19.42 -0.21 -1.53
C PRO A 112 19.09 -1.48 -2.32
N VAL A 113 17.90 -2.05 -2.05
CA VAL A 113 17.36 -3.19 -2.78
C VAL A 113 16.25 -2.70 -3.71
N VAL A 114 16.47 -2.81 -5.02
CA VAL A 114 15.45 -2.47 -6.02
C VAL A 114 14.37 -3.55 -6.04
N LEU A 115 13.10 -3.13 -5.96
CA LEU A 115 11.90 -3.97 -5.95
C LEU A 115 11.23 -3.90 -7.34
N ASP A 116 11.61 -4.79 -8.24
CA ASP A 116 11.26 -4.75 -9.65
C ASP A 116 10.02 -5.57 -10.02
N ARG A 117 9.52 -6.43 -9.13
CA ARG A 117 8.34 -7.27 -9.36
C ARG A 117 7.27 -7.06 -8.31
N ALA A 118 6.02 -6.97 -8.76
CA ALA A 118 4.86 -6.96 -7.88
C ALA A 118 4.75 -8.26 -7.06
N GLY A 119 4.34 -8.14 -5.82
CA GLY A 119 4.17 -9.25 -4.89
C GLY A 119 4.42 -8.84 -3.44
N GLU A 120 4.13 -9.77 -2.56
CA GLU A 120 4.43 -9.69 -1.14
C GLU A 120 5.87 -10.18 -0.90
N ILE A 121 6.60 -9.46 -0.06
CA ILE A 121 7.97 -9.78 0.33
C ILE A 121 8.03 -9.74 1.87
N PRO A 122 7.76 -10.86 2.55
CA PRO A 122 7.99 -10.96 3.98
C PRO A 122 9.50 -10.89 4.26
N VAL A 123 9.86 -10.11 5.26
CA VAL A 123 11.24 -9.89 5.70
C VAL A 123 11.36 -10.23 7.17
N GLY A 124 12.31 -11.04 7.53
CA GLY A 124 12.59 -11.48 8.91
C GLY A 124 14.00 -11.10 9.37
N CYS A 125 14.23 -11.28 10.65
CA CYS A 125 15.56 -11.27 11.27
C CYS A 125 15.88 -12.68 11.77
N ASN A 126 17.07 -13.21 11.42
CA ASN A 126 17.49 -14.57 11.83
C ASN A 126 17.98 -14.64 13.29
N ILE A 127 18.07 -13.51 13.99
CA ILE A 127 18.56 -13.43 15.37
C ILE A 127 17.39 -13.25 16.35
N HIS A 128 16.30 -12.61 15.91
CA HIS A 128 15.14 -12.31 16.72
C HIS A 128 13.87 -12.73 15.97
N ASP A 129 13.27 -13.85 16.36
CA ASP A 129 12.15 -14.50 15.65
C ASP A 129 10.90 -13.62 15.51
N HIS A 130 10.70 -12.67 16.43
CA HIS A 130 9.56 -11.75 16.41
C HIS A 130 9.74 -10.55 15.45
N MET A 131 10.97 -10.32 14.96
CA MET A 131 11.23 -9.23 14.02
C MET A 131 10.76 -9.62 12.62
N ILE A 132 9.61 -9.11 12.24
CA ILE A 132 9.04 -9.30 10.90
C ILE A 132 8.51 -7.96 10.36
N THR A 133 8.69 -7.74 9.06
CA THR A 133 8.05 -6.68 8.28
C THR A 133 7.64 -7.21 6.91
N HIS A 134 6.74 -6.52 6.25
CA HIS A 134 6.24 -6.90 4.94
C HIS A 134 6.40 -5.74 3.96
N LEU A 135 7.07 -5.99 2.83
CA LEU A 135 7.11 -5.07 1.71
C LEU A 135 6.04 -5.53 0.72
N TYR A 136 5.12 -4.66 0.39
CA TYR A 136 4.06 -4.97 -0.58
C TYR A 136 4.29 -4.15 -1.85
N VAL A 137 4.69 -4.82 -2.91
CA VAL A 137 4.94 -4.19 -4.22
C VAL A 137 3.73 -4.36 -5.11
N SER A 138 3.17 -3.26 -5.61
CA SER A 138 1.98 -3.30 -6.46
C SER A 138 2.09 -2.38 -7.67
N ASP A 139 1.66 -2.89 -8.83
CA ASP A 139 1.47 -2.15 -10.07
C ASP A 139 0.07 -1.54 -10.21
N ALA A 140 -0.81 -1.71 -9.19
CA ALA A 140 -2.15 -1.14 -9.21
C ALA A 140 -2.08 0.40 -9.33
N PRO A 141 -2.89 1.04 -10.20
CA PRO A 141 -2.83 2.49 -10.41
C PRO A 141 -2.98 3.30 -9.13
N TRP A 142 -3.79 2.84 -8.18
CA TRP A 142 -3.96 3.44 -6.87
C TRP A 142 -3.61 2.43 -5.78
N LEU A 143 -2.80 2.86 -4.84
CA LEU A 143 -2.26 2.03 -3.77
C LEU A 143 -2.16 2.88 -2.50
N ALA A 144 -2.73 2.39 -1.41
CA ALA A 144 -2.65 3.03 -0.10
C ALA A 144 -2.55 1.97 1.00
N ARG A 145 -2.04 2.35 2.16
CA ARG A 145 -2.03 1.56 3.39
C ARG A 145 -2.97 2.21 4.40
N THR A 146 -3.79 1.41 5.09
CA THR A 146 -4.63 1.92 6.16
C THR A 146 -3.76 2.45 7.31
N LYS A 147 -4.23 3.54 7.91
CA LYS A 147 -3.69 4.07 9.18
C LYS A 147 -4.19 3.22 10.35
N ALA A 148 -3.75 3.53 11.55
CA ALA A 148 -4.17 2.83 12.78
C ALA A 148 -5.69 2.87 13.02
N ASP A 149 -6.40 3.82 12.42
CA ASP A 149 -7.86 3.93 12.44
C ASP A 149 -8.57 3.04 11.40
N GLY A 150 -7.83 2.19 10.69
CA GLY A 150 -8.35 1.29 9.66
C GLY A 150 -8.75 1.99 8.36
N ARG A 151 -8.38 3.25 8.14
CA ARG A 151 -8.81 4.04 6.98
C ARG A 151 -7.71 4.20 5.93
N ALA A 152 -8.08 4.04 4.66
CA ALA A 152 -7.30 4.44 3.50
C ALA A 152 -8.16 5.40 2.65
N VAL A 153 -7.59 6.53 2.24
CA VAL A 153 -8.26 7.57 1.46
C VAL A 153 -7.60 7.70 0.09
N PHE A 154 -8.41 7.73 -0.94
CA PHE A 154 -8.01 7.95 -2.33
C PHE A 154 -8.67 9.21 -2.84
N GLU A 155 -7.89 10.24 -3.05
CA GLU A 155 -8.33 11.53 -3.56
C GLU A 155 -8.12 11.63 -5.08
N GLY A 156 -8.89 12.51 -5.71
CA GLY A 156 -8.69 12.84 -7.10
C GLY A 156 -9.07 11.71 -8.07
N LEU A 157 -9.98 10.82 -7.67
CA LEU A 157 -10.43 9.72 -8.52
C LEU A 157 -11.34 10.26 -9.64
N PRO A 158 -11.01 10.00 -10.92
CA PRO A 158 -11.93 10.26 -12.00
C PRO A 158 -13.25 9.50 -11.83
N PRO A 159 -14.40 10.01 -12.34
CA PRO A 159 -15.63 9.24 -12.36
C PRO A 159 -15.45 7.90 -13.10
N GLY A 160 -15.95 6.83 -12.51
CA GLY A 160 -15.80 5.49 -13.06
C GLY A 160 -16.09 4.39 -12.07
N THR A 161 -15.94 3.15 -12.52
CA THR A 161 -16.09 1.96 -11.69
C THR A 161 -14.72 1.42 -11.29
N TYR A 162 -14.55 1.19 -9.99
CA TYR A 162 -13.29 0.74 -9.39
C TYR A 162 -13.46 -0.59 -8.68
N THR A 163 -12.51 -1.47 -8.87
CA THR A 163 -12.35 -2.68 -8.06
C THR A 163 -11.39 -2.38 -6.92
N VAL A 164 -11.90 -2.47 -5.70
CA VAL A 164 -11.13 -2.37 -4.45
C VAL A 164 -10.69 -3.76 -4.06
N GLU A 165 -9.41 -3.98 -3.86
CA GLU A 165 -8.84 -5.22 -3.30
C GLU A 165 -8.05 -4.88 -2.04
N VAL A 166 -8.16 -5.74 -1.03
CA VAL A 166 -7.49 -5.55 0.26
C VAL A 166 -6.59 -6.73 0.56
N TRP A 167 -5.38 -6.44 1.02
CA TRP A 167 -4.43 -7.41 1.52
C TRP A 167 -3.97 -7.01 2.93
N HIS A 168 -3.65 -8.02 3.77
CA HIS A 168 -3.04 -7.82 5.08
C HIS A 168 -2.11 -8.99 5.39
N PRO A 169 -0.95 -8.77 6.05
CA PRO A 169 0.00 -9.86 6.34
C PRO A 169 -0.55 -10.94 7.27
N GLN A 170 -1.54 -10.61 8.09
CA GLN A 170 -2.21 -11.57 8.99
C GLN A 170 -3.39 -12.31 8.34
N LEU A 171 -3.61 -12.18 7.03
CA LEU A 171 -4.51 -13.09 6.34
C LEU A 171 -3.97 -14.51 6.38
N ARG A 172 -4.86 -15.50 6.43
CA ARG A 172 -4.43 -16.90 6.36
C ARG A 172 -3.64 -17.14 5.08
N PRO A 173 -2.51 -17.86 5.12
CA PRO A 173 -1.71 -18.17 3.94
C PRO A 173 -2.57 -18.73 2.79
N GLY A 174 -2.37 -18.19 1.58
CA GLY A 174 -3.12 -18.55 0.38
C GLY A 174 -4.55 -17.99 0.30
N ARG A 175 -5.03 -17.27 1.31
CA ARG A 175 -6.32 -16.57 1.26
C ARG A 175 -6.14 -15.18 0.65
N LYS A 176 -6.96 -14.86 -0.33
CA LYS A 176 -7.10 -13.50 -0.84
C LYS A 176 -7.98 -12.70 0.11
N GLY A 177 -7.68 -11.43 0.25
CA GLY A 177 -8.54 -10.48 0.96
C GLY A 177 -9.85 -10.20 0.21
N PRO A 178 -10.76 -9.45 0.80
CA PRO A 178 -12.02 -9.09 0.18
C PRO A 178 -11.82 -8.19 -1.03
N THR A 179 -12.73 -8.33 -1.98
CA THR A 179 -12.81 -7.51 -3.18
C THR A 179 -14.20 -6.87 -3.26
N ARG A 180 -14.27 -5.59 -3.65
CA ARG A 180 -15.53 -4.85 -3.81
C ARG A 180 -15.47 -3.94 -5.01
N THR A 181 -16.53 -3.90 -5.80
CA THR A 181 -16.72 -2.91 -6.87
C THR A 181 -17.44 -1.69 -6.32
N VAL A 182 -16.93 -0.50 -6.63
CA VAL A 182 -17.45 0.81 -6.19
C VAL A 182 -17.53 1.74 -7.39
N ALA A 183 -18.67 2.43 -7.56
CA ALA A 183 -18.80 3.50 -8.54
C ALA A 183 -18.43 4.84 -7.89
N ILE A 184 -17.67 5.65 -8.60
CA ILE A 184 -17.30 7.03 -8.24
C ILE A 184 -17.91 7.94 -9.29
N ASP A 185 -18.73 8.88 -8.86
CA ASP A 185 -19.46 9.82 -9.72
C ASP A 185 -19.08 11.29 -9.51
N GLY A 186 -17.97 11.53 -8.82
CA GLY A 186 -17.44 12.88 -8.54
C GLY A 186 -17.83 13.42 -7.16
N VAL A 187 -18.43 12.61 -6.30
CA VAL A 187 -18.70 12.89 -4.89
C VAL A 187 -17.91 11.96 -3.98
N GLU A 188 -17.95 12.23 -2.68
CA GLU A 188 -17.35 11.33 -1.67
C GLU A 188 -18.10 9.98 -1.65
N ALA A 189 -17.33 8.91 -1.70
CA ALA A 189 -17.79 7.55 -1.53
C ALA A 189 -17.08 6.88 -0.36
N SER A 190 -17.74 5.92 0.29
CA SER A 190 -17.15 5.13 1.37
C SER A 190 -17.52 3.67 1.21
N VAL A 191 -16.58 2.79 1.50
CA VAL A 191 -16.79 1.35 1.53
C VAL A 191 -16.16 0.77 2.80
N ALA A 192 -16.92 -0.05 3.51
CA ALA A 192 -16.45 -0.81 4.66
C ALA A 192 -16.21 -2.27 4.23
N LEU A 193 -15.06 -2.82 4.63
CA LEU A 193 -14.67 -4.20 4.38
C LEU A 193 -14.10 -4.80 5.65
N MET A 194 -14.36 -6.08 5.86
CA MET A 194 -13.94 -6.83 7.03
C MET A 194 -12.88 -7.87 6.66
N LEU A 195 -11.84 -7.98 7.48
CA LEU A 195 -10.81 -9.00 7.37
C LEU A 195 -10.95 -10.02 8.52
N SER A 196 -10.69 -11.27 8.22
CA SER A 196 -10.50 -12.29 9.26
C SER A 196 -9.00 -12.48 9.46
N LEU A 197 -8.45 -11.79 10.44
CA LEU A 197 -7.02 -11.76 10.71
C LEU A 197 -6.60 -12.85 11.70
N LEU A 198 -5.42 -13.40 11.48
CA LEU A 198 -4.71 -14.22 12.47
C LEU A 198 -4.11 -13.30 13.56
N PRO A 199 -3.79 -13.84 14.74
CA PRO A 199 -3.06 -13.09 15.76
C PRO A 199 -1.78 -12.47 15.21
N ASP A 200 -1.42 -11.30 15.74
CA ASP A 200 -0.19 -10.61 15.36
C ASP A 200 1.04 -11.40 15.82
N PRO A 201 1.88 -11.90 14.88
CA PRO A 201 3.04 -12.69 15.23
C PRO A 201 4.06 -11.92 16.08
N ARG A 202 4.07 -10.60 16.02
CA ARG A 202 4.98 -9.74 16.80
C ARG A 202 4.64 -9.74 18.30
N GLN A 203 3.45 -10.17 18.67
CA GLN A 203 3.00 -10.22 20.07
C GLN A 203 3.29 -11.57 20.74
N SER A 204 3.47 -12.64 19.97
CA SER A 204 3.56 -14.01 20.48
C SER A 204 4.86 -14.29 21.26
N ASP A 205 5.95 -13.63 20.97
CA ASP A 205 7.27 -13.93 21.54
C ASP A 205 7.75 -12.94 22.60
N ARG A 206 7.18 -11.73 22.68
CA ARG A 206 7.48 -10.76 23.76
C ARG A 206 7.10 -11.25 25.17
N ALA A 207 6.25 -12.27 25.27
CA ALA A 207 5.82 -12.86 26.54
C ALA A 207 6.71 -14.04 27.02
N ARG A 208 7.76 -14.41 26.26
CA ARG A 208 8.61 -15.58 26.54
C ARG A 208 10.02 -15.25 27.02
N TYR A 209 10.37 -13.94 27.08
CA TYR A 209 11.68 -13.48 27.57
C TYR A 209 11.53 -12.54 28.76
#